data_7bb747c336d3b7d29527cd6313a93290
#
_entry.id   7bb747c336d3b7d29527cd6313a93290
#
_cell.length_a   1.000
_cell.length_b   1.000
_cell.length_c   1.000
_cell.angle_alpha   90.00
_cell.angle_beta   90.00
_cell.angle_gamma   90.00
#
_symmetry.space_group_name_H-M   'P 1'
#
loop_
_entity.id
_entity.type
_entity.pdbx_description
1 polymer ?
#
loop_
_entity_poly.entity_id
_entity_poly.type
_entity_poly.pdbx_seq_one_letter_code
_entity_poly.pdbx_strand_id
1 'polypeptide(L)'
;AGGLGGVPVTTEPDLVECDFGEWEGRTFAEVRQRWPAEMDAWLASTEVAPPGGESFAEVAVRVRRAMSALLAAYPGETVVVVSHVSPLKIALREALAAGDAFLHRLYLDPAGLSVLDVWPDGGMAVRSVNDTAHLAGI
;
A
#
# COMPACT_ATOMS: atom_id res chain seq x y z
N ALA A 1 -18.68 -11.19 0.81
CA ALA A 1 -17.98 -11.85 -0.29
C ALA A 1 -18.96 -12.18 -1.43
N GLY A 2 -19.45 -11.25 -2.19
CA GLY A 2 -20.50 -11.51 -3.18
C GLY A 2 -20.44 -10.66 -4.44
N GLY A 3 -19.43 -9.83 -4.62
CA GLY A 3 -19.41 -8.84 -5.71
C GLY A 3 -18.64 -9.22 -6.98
N LEU A 4 -17.79 -10.24 -6.96
CA LEU A 4 -16.92 -10.57 -8.09
C LEU A 4 -17.35 -11.79 -8.90
N GLY A 5 -18.65 -12.13 -8.92
CA GLY A 5 -19.22 -13.05 -9.92
C GLY A 5 -18.57 -14.45 -10.01
N GLY A 6 -18.17 -15.04 -8.86
CA GLY A 6 -17.58 -16.38 -8.84
C GLY A 6 -16.04 -16.41 -8.94
N VAL A 7 -15.39 -15.26 -8.96
CA VAL A 7 -13.91 -15.21 -8.86
C VAL A 7 -13.46 -15.69 -7.46
N PRO A 8 -12.51 -16.63 -7.36
CA PRO A 8 -11.98 -17.09 -6.09
C PRO A 8 -11.37 -15.92 -5.30
N VAL A 9 -11.68 -15.83 -4.01
CA VAL A 9 -11.12 -14.82 -3.09
C VAL A 9 -10.28 -15.53 -2.04
N THR A 10 -9.03 -15.14 -1.93
CA THR A 10 -8.08 -15.59 -0.90
C THR A 10 -7.63 -14.42 -0.04
N THR A 11 -7.27 -14.69 1.20
CA THR A 11 -6.68 -13.68 2.09
C THR A 11 -5.17 -13.73 2.03
N GLU A 12 -4.55 -12.54 2.03
CA GLU A 12 -3.09 -12.37 2.04
C GLU A 12 -2.68 -11.52 3.25
N PRO A 13 -2.19 -12.14 4.33
CA PRO A 13 -1.84 -11.43 5.57
C PRO A 13 -0.75 -10.37 5.39
N ASP A 14 0.14 -10.56 4.43
CA ASP A 14 1.23 -9.62 4.16
C ASP A 14 0.75 -8.29 3.54
N LEU A 15 -0.52 -8.20 3.13
CA LEU A 15 -1.13 -6.99 2.57
C LEU A 15 -2.08 -6.27 3.54
N VAL A 16 -2.00 -6.57 4.83
CA VAL A 16 -2.72 -5.83 5.88
C VAL A 16 -2.14 -4.41 6.02
N GLU A 17 -2.93 -3.46 6.55
CA GLU A 17 -2.46 -2.08 6.79
C GLU A 17 -1.23 -2.04 7.69
N CYS A 18 -0.46 -0.96 7.59
CA CYS A 18 0.63 -0.65 8.52
C CYS A 18 0.09 -0.57 9.95
N ASP A 19 0.77 -1.21 10.88
CA ASP A 19 0.48 -1.04 12.30
C ASP A 19 1.06 0.30 12.78
N PHE A 20 0.18 1.25 13.09
CA PHE A 20 0.57 2.57 13.59
C PHE A 20 0.74 2.59 15.12
N GLY A 21 0.62 1.47 15.81
CA GLY A 21 0.86 1.35 17.24
C GLY A 21 0.07 2.34 18.09
N GLU A 22 0.74 3.13 18.92
CA GLU A 22 0.09 4.13 19.79
C GLU A 22 -0.59 5.28 19.02
N TRP A 23 -0.36 5.40 17.72
CA TRP A 23 -1.01 6.41 16.88
C TRP A 23 -2.37 5.96 16.32
N GLU A 24 -2.72 4.68 16.47
CA GLU A 24 -3.99 4.16 16.01
C GLU A 24 -5.18 4.94 16.56
N GLY A 25 -6.16 5.21 15.68
CA GLY A 25 -7.38 5.94 16.03
C GLY A 25 -7.19 7.43 16.31
N ARG A 26 -6.02 8.01 16.04
CA ARG A 26 -5.71 9.42 16.22
C ARG A 26 -5.55 10.14 14.89
N THR A 27 -5.84 11.43 14.89
CA THR A 27 -5.50 12.31 13.78
C THR A 27 -4.01 12.64 13.78
N PHE A 28 -3.47 13.00 12.62
CA PHE A 28 -2.08 13.48 12.53
C PHE A 28 -1.82 14.73 13.40
N ALA A 29 -2.82 15.58 13.61
CA ALA A 29 -2.71 16.74 14.49
C ALA A 29 -2.53 16.33 15.96
N GLU A 30 -3.28 15.33 16.43
CA GLU A 30 -3.16 14.78 17.79
C GLU A 30 -1.81 14.08 17.97
N VAL A 31 -1.37 13.30 16.97
CA VAL A 31 -0.04 12.67 16.99
C VAL A 31 1.05 13.70 17.07
N ARG A 32 1.02 14.75 16.23
CA ARG A 32 2.01 15.83 16.24
C ARG A 32 2.04 16.59 17.58
N GLN A 33 0.89 16.77 18.20
CA GLN A 33 0.82 17.43 19.52
C GLN A 33 1.44 16.58 20.63
N ARG A 34 1.22 15.26 20.60
CA ARG A 34 1.62 14.35 21.67
C ARG A 34 3.03 13.77 21.47
N TRP A 35 3.43 13.53 20.23
CA TRP A 35 4.72 12.92 19.86
C TRP A 35 5.43 13.73 18.75
N PRO A 36 5.76 15.00 18.97
CA PRO A 36 6.31 15.84 17.91
C PRO A 36 7.65 15.32 17.35
N ALA A 37 8.54 14.86 18.22
CA ALA A 37 9.86 14.36 17.81
C ALA A 37 9.76 13.04 17.03
N GLU A 38 8.93 12.12 17.50
CA GLU A 38 8.69 10.83 16.84
C GLU A 38 8.02 11.05 15.48
N MET A 39 7.08 11.99 15.38
CA MET A 39 6.43 12.35 14.12
C MET A 39 7.43 12.94 13.12
N ASP A 40 8.33 13.80 13.56
CA ASP A 40 9.37 14.36 12.68
C ASP A 40 10.36 13.30 12.23
N ALA A 41 10.76 12.38 13.10
CA ALA A 41 11.62 11.26 12.75
C ALA A 41 10.94 10.29 11.75
N TRP A 42 9.66 9.98 11.96
CA TRP A 42 8.87 9.13 11.05
C TRP A 42 8.69 9.76 9.66
N LEU A 43 8.47 11.07 9.58
CA LEU A 43 8.39 11.78 8.30
C LEU A 43 9.73 11.86 7.57
N ALA A 44 10.83 11.77 8.29
CA ALA A 44 12.18 11.88 7.73
C ALA A 44 12.73 10.54 7.22
N SER A 45 12.22 9.39 7.70
CA SER A 45 12.77 8.08 7.36
C SER A 45 11.72 6.97 7.41
N THR A 46 11.72 6.13 6.39
CA THR A 46 10.87 4.93 6.32
C THR A 46 11.29 3.83 7.30
N GLU A 47 12.50 3.91 7.85
CA GLU A 47 13.00 2.97 8.87
C GLU A 47 12.44 3.25 10.27
N VAL A 48 11.85 4.41 10.49
CA VAL A 48 11.29 4.79 11.79
C VAL A 48 9.86 4.31 11.90
N ALA A 49 9.57 3.56 12.97
CA ALA A 49 8.21 3.12 13.30
C ALA A 49 7.54 4.10 14.27
N PRO A 50 6.20 4.22 14.23
CA PRO A 50 5.45 4.79 15.35
C PRO A 50 5.70 3.99 16.63
N PRO A 51 5.56 4.58 17.83
CA PRO A 51 5.72 3.83 19.08
C PRO A 51 4.84 2.60 19.14
N GLY A 52 5.45 1.43 19.31
CA GLY A 52 4.76 0.14 19.35
C GLY A 52 4.18 -0.35 18.02
N GLY A 53 4.50 0.30 16.92
CA GLY A 53 4.01 -0.02 15.59
C GLY A 53 5.07 -0.54 14.64
N GLU A 54 4.79 -0.46 13.34
CA GLU A 54 5.57 -0.98 12.22
C GLU A 54 6.12 0.18 11.38
N SER A 55 7.37 0.08 10.94
CA SER A 55 7.96 1.04 10.00
C SER A 55 7.50 0.76 8.56
N PHE A 56 7.53 1.76 7.69
CA PHE A 56 7.24 1.53 6.27
C PHE A 56 8.27 0.62 5.59
N ALA A 57 9.50 0.54 6.09
CA ALA A 57 10.50 -0.40 5.62
C ALA A 57 10.09 -1.86 5.93
N GLU A 58 9.56 -2.13 7.12
CA GLU A 58 9.02 -3.44 7.48
C GLU A 58 7.79 -3.80 6.64
N VAL A 59 6.87 -2.86 6.44
CA VAL A 59 5.73 -3.05 5.52
C VAL A 59 6.22 -3.37 4.11
N ALA A 60 7.25 -2.69 3.61
CA ALA A 60 7.80 -2.94 2.28
C ALA A 60 8.37 -4.36 2.12
N VAL A 61 8.96 -4.93 3.17
CA VAL A 61 9.44 -6.32 3.14
C VAL A 61 8.29 -7.30 2.91
N ARG A 62 7.19 -7.16 3.67
CA ARG A 62 6.05 -8.07 3.54
C ARG A 62 5.27 -7.85 2.24
N VAL A 63 5.13 -6.59 1.78
CA VAL A 63 4.49 -6.27 0.49
C VAL A 63 5.25 -6.90 -0.67
N ARG A 64 6.59 -6.80 -0.70
CA ARG A 64 7.42 -7.45 -1.74
C ARG A 64 7.25 -8.96 -1.72
N ARG A 65 7.19 -9.58 -0.54
CA ARG A 65 6.96 -11.03 -0.40
C ARG A 65 5.60 -11.43 -0.97
N ALA A 66 4.53 -10.71 -0.62
CA ALA A 66 3.19 -10.95 -1.14
C ALA A 66 3.13 -10.79 -2.66
N MET A 67 3.67 -9.67 -3.20
CA MET A 67 3.68 -9.42 -4.64
C MET A 67 4.46 -10.51 -5.40
N SER A 68 5.62 -10.92 -4.91
CA SER A 68 6.40 -12.01 -5.51
C SER A 68 5.64 -13.33 -5.51
N ALA A 69 4.94 -13.66 -4.43
CA ALA A 69 4.13 -14.87 -4.32
C ALA A 69 2.94 -14.84 -5.30
N LEU A 70 2.25 -13.71 -5.41
CA LEU A 70 1.14 -13.54 -6.36
C LEU A 70 1.61 -13.70 -7.81
N LEU A 71 2.71 -13.08 -8.19
CA LEU A 71 3.27 -13.17 -9.55
C LEU A 71 3.71 -14.59 -9.90
N ALA A 72 4.26 -15.33 -8.94
CA ALA A 72 4.64 -16.72 -9.12
C ALA A 72 3.42 -17.67 -9.24
N ALA A 73 2.34 -17.38 -8.48
CA ALA A 73 1.14 -18.22 -8.47
C ALA A 73 0.23 -18.01 -9.68
N TYR A 74 0.24 -16.80 -10.27
CA TYR A 74 -0.69 -16.40 -11.34
C TYR A 74 0.02 -15.82 -12.57
N PRO A 75 0.94 -16.57 -13.22
CA PRO A 75 1.72 -16.06 -14.35
C PRO A 75 0.81 -15.75 -15.54
N GLY A 76 0.90 -14.53 -16.06
CA GLY A 76 0.12 -14.08 -17.23
C GLY A 76 -1.36 -13.81 -16.96
N GLU A 77 -1.78 -13.86 -15.69
CA GLU A 77 -3.17 -13.61 -15.31
C GLU A 77 -3.38 -12.17 -14.80
N THR A 78 -4.64 -11.76 -14.76
CA THR A 78 -5.05 -10.53 -14.11
C THR A 78 -5.49 -10.84 -12.68
N VAL A 79 -4.82 -10.27 -11.71
CA VAL A 79 -5.12 -10.42 -10.28
C VAL A 79 -5.66 -9.11 -9.73
N VAL A 80 -6.79 -9.17 -9.02
CA VAL A 80 -7.32 -8.02 -8.28
C VAL A 80 -6.86 -8.11 -6.83
N VAL A 81 -6.12 -7.11 -6.38
CA VAL A 81 -5.66 -6.97 -5.00
C VAL A 81 -6.47 -5.89 -4.31
N VAL A 82 -7.13 -6.24 -3.20
CA VAL A 82 -7.82 -5.29 -2.32
C VAL A 82 -7.05 -5.19 -1.03
N SER A 83 -6.58 -3.99 -0.72
CA SER A 83 -5.72 -3.75 0.44
C SER A 83 -5.97 -2.35 1.01
N HIS A 84 -5.00 -1.80 1.70
CA HIS A 84 -5.06 -0.55 2.43
C HIS A 84 -4.06 0.47 1.86
N VAL A 85 -4.11 1.69 2.36
CA VAL A 85 -3.34 2.83 1.82
C VAL A 85 -1.83 2.56 1.83
N SER A 86 -1.26 2.10 2.95
CA SER A 86 0.21 1.96 3.06
C SER A 86 0.76 0.84 2.19
N PRO A 87 0.23 -0.39 2.19
CA PRO A 87 0.68 -1.44 1.29
C PRO A 87 0.54 -1.07 -0.19
N LEU A 88 -0.59 -0.43 -0.59
CA LEU A 88 -0.81 -0.03 -1.97
C LEU A 88 0.16 1.06 -2.42
N LYS A 89 0.44 2.06 -1.58
CA LYS A 89 1.46 3.08 -1.87
C LYS A 89 2.85 2.47 -2.01
N ILE A 90 3.19 1.49 -1.18
CA ILE A 90 4.48 0.80 -1.25
C ILE A 90 4.58 0.01 -2.55
N ALA A 91 3.54 -0.74 -2.94
CA ALA A 91 3.54 -1.46 -4.22
C ALA A 91 3.70 -0.52 -5.42
N LEU A 92 3.03 0.64 -5.42
CA LEU A 92 3.16 1.67 -6.44
C LEU A 92 4.56 2.31 -6.45
N ARG A 93 5.12 2.60 -5.28
CA ARG A 93 6.50 3.11 -5.15
C ARG A 93 7.52 2.15 -5.77
N GLU A 94 7.40 0.86 -5.47
CA GLU A 94 8.29 -0.18 -6.03
C GLU A 94 8.13 -0.24 -7.56
N ALA A 95 6.91 -0.28 -8.06
CA ALA A 95 6.64 -0.35 -9.51
C ALA A 95 7.16 0.88 -10.28
N LEU A 96 7.17 2.05 -9.66
CA LEU A 96 7.68 3.30 -10.24
C LEU A 96 9.19 3.51 -9.97
N ALA A 97 9.84 2.63 -9.22
CA ALA A 97 11.20 2.84 -8.71
C ALA A 97 11.37 4.23 -8.04
N ALA A 98 10.33 4.69 -7.35
CA ALA A 98 10.30 6.00 -6.72
C ALA A 98 11.00 6.00 -5.35
N GLY A 99 11.51 7.16 -4.95
CA GLY A 99 12.11 7.35 -3.62
C GLY A 99 11.05 7.43 -2.51
N ASP A 100 11.51 7.38 -1.25
CA ASP A 100 10.66 7.29 -0.05
C ASP A 100 9.68 8.44 0.12
N ALA A 101 10.03 9.64 -0.35
CA ALA A 101 9.14 10.80 -0.33
C ALA A 101 7.79 10.54 -1.06
N PHE A 102 7.73 9.57 -1.96
CA PHE A 102 6.52 9.16 -2.66
C PHE A 102 5.39 8.79 -1.70
N LEU A 103 5.70 8.12 -0.59
CA LEU A 103 4.73 7.65 0.39
C LEU A 103 3.91 8.79 1.03
N HIS A 104 4.51 9.97 1.13
CA HIS A 104 3.88 11.17 1.70
C HIS A 104 3.32 12.13 0.64
N ARG A 105 3.51 11.86 -0.66
CA ARG A 105 3.12 12.73 -1.77
C ARG A 105 2.04 12.16 -2.67
N LEU A 106 1.65 10.91 -2.46
CA LEU A 106 0.54 10.28 -3.15
C LEU A 106 -0.66 10.20 -2.22
N TYR A 107 -1.82 10.62 -2.70
CA TYR A 107 -3.11 10.37 -2.06
C TYR A 107 -3.83 9.24 -2.80
N LEU A 108 -4.44 8.31 -2.05
CA LEU A 108 -5.29 7.26 -2.58
C LEU A 108 -6.68 7.40 -1.96
N ASP A 109 -7.69 7.50 -2.81
CA ASP A 109 -9.08 7.53 -2.40
C ASP A 109 -9.60 6.13 -2.04
N PRO A 110 -10.55 6.02 -1.12
CA PRO A 110 -11.30 4.77 -0.93
C PRO A 110 -11.91 4.28 -2.25
N ALA A 111 -11.78 2.99 -2.53
CA ALA A 111 -12.21 2.35 -3.76
C ALA A 111 -11.55 2.89 -5.05
N GLY A 112 -10.48 3.66 -4.95
CA GLY A 112 -9.65 4.05 -6.10
C GLY A 112 -8.96 2.84 -6.72
N LEU A 113 -8.89 2.79 -8.05
CA LEU A 113 -8.24 1.73 -8.81
C LEU A 113 -6.88 2.17 -9.31
N SER A 114 -5.87 1.32 -9.11
CA SER A 114 -4.55 1.49 -9.73
C SER A 114 -4.21 0.22 -10.52
N VAL A 115 -3.60 0.37 -11.68
CA VAL A 115 -3.30 -0.75 -12.58
C VAL A 115 -1.81 -0.81 -12.84
N LEU A 116 -1.24 -1.98 -12.59
CA LEU A 116 0.16 -2.32 -12.83
C LEU A 116 0.26 -3.45 -13.84
N ASP A 117 1.17 -3.34 -14.80
CA ASP A 117 1.64 -4.47 -15.60
C ASP A 117 2.97 -4.95 -15.03
N VAL A 118 3.13 -6.27 -14.97
CA VAL A 118 4.37 -6.91 -14.56
C VAL A 118 4.73 -7.97 -15.60
N TRP A 119 5.97 -7.93 -16.08
CA TRP A 119 6.48 -8.86 -17.06
C TRP A 119 7.33 -9.97 -16.41
N PRO A 120 7.52 -11.12 -17.12
CA PRO A 120 8.29 -12.25 -16.57
C PRO A 120 9.76 -11.94 -16.26
N ASP A 121 10.33 -10.91 -16.87
CA ASP A 121 11.70 -10.43 -16.61
C ASP A 121 11.78 -9.52 -15.37
N GLY A 122 10.65 -9.27 -14.68
CA GLY A 122 10.56 -8.39 -13.53
C GLY A 122 10.33 -6.92 -13.86
N GLY A 123 10.22 -6.58 -15.14
CA GLY A 123 9.82 -5.24 -15.58
C GLY A 123 8.42 -4.89 -15.11
N MET A 124 8.21 -3.63 -14.73
CA MET A 124 6.91 -3.12 -14.27
C MET A 124 6.54 -1.82 -14.98
N ALA A 125 5.26 -1.62 -15.22
CA ALA A 125 4.72 -0.33 -15.64
C ALA A 125 3.42 -0.02 -14.91
N VAL A 126 3.25 1.23 -14.51
CA VAL A 126 2.01 1.73 -13.92
C VAL A 126 1.16 2.32 -15.04
N ARG A 127 -0.03 1.77 -15.27
CA ARG A 127 -0.97 2.27 -16.29
C ARG A 127 -1.86 3.37 -15.78
N SER A 128 -2.33 3.25 -14.55
CA SER A 128 -3.17 4.25 -13.89
C SER A 128 -2.96 4.21 -12.39
N VAL A 129 -3.21 5.33 -11.72
CA VAL A 129 -3.15 5.47 -10.27
C VAL A 129 -4.39 6.18 -9.81
N ASN A 130 -5.03 5.60 -8.78
CA ASN A 130 -6.15 6.24 -8.08
C ASN A 130 -7.30 6.68 -9.00
N ASP A 131 -7.64 5.85 -9.99
CA ASP A 131 -8.79 6.11 -10.85
C ASP A 131 -10.09 5.89 -10.08
N THR A 132 -10.91 6.93 -10.00
CA THR A 132 -12.22 6.93 -9.32
C THR A 132 -13.38 7.19 -10.28
N ALA A 133 -13.15 7.14 -11.60
CA ALA A 133 -14.17 7.42 -12.61
C ALA A 133 -15.41 6.51 -12.48
N HIS A 134 -15.22 5.27 -12.02
CA HIS A 134 -16.32 4.32 -11.76
C HIS A 134 -17.24 4.73 -10.59
N LEU A 135 -16.82 5.68 -9.75
CA LEU A 135 -17.60 6.21 -8.64
C LEU A 135 -18.44 7.43 -9.04
N ALA A 136 -18.28 7.93 -10.27
CA ALA A 136 -19.03 9.08 -10.73
C ALA A 136 -20.52 8.75 -10.80
N GLY A 137 -21.34 9.50 -10.04
CA GLY A 137 -22.79 9.32 -9.98
C GLY A 137 -23.31 8.41 -8.86
N ILE A 138 -22.43 8.00 -7.94
CA ILE A 138 -22.83 7.31 -6.70
C ILE A 138 -23.12 8.35 -5.62
#